data_db00d3e53f870eb321ea71f1027dd4f0
#
_entry.id   db00d3e53f870eb321ea71f1027dd4f0
#
_cell.length_a   1.000
_cell.length_b   1.000
_cell.length_c   1.000
_cell.angle_alpha   90.00
_cell.angle_beta   90.00
_cell.angle_gamma   90.00
#
_symmetry.space_group_name_H-M   'P 1'
#
loop_
_entity.id
_entity.type
_entity.pdbx_description
1 polymer ?
#
loop_
_entity_poly.entity_id
_entity_poly.type
_entity_poly.pdbx_seq_one_letter_code
_entity_poly.pdbx_strand_id
1 'polypeptide(L)'
;MAGETVPCGDGMTEGVRRALSACVQAIIPTMFRAQQPWAVMGSTASVLQGIPNYTPPDIDLVTTRDGAYIMSGSIGGLGATVRQVSYSESDRYTSHFGIFEVLDVKVEVMGDLVIRVADGHIDTTEHFARWSDKVRLLHFEQYHIPVAPLEWQLVANVLLRRPERSTGIADFLLDHGYDRPFLEALLQDKNHGERTVTTVREMMHLDD
;
A
#
# COMPACT_ATOMS: atom_id res chain seq x y z
N MET A 1 23.20 -11.75 5.84
CA MET A 1 22.18 -12.72 5.40
C MET A 1 21.78 -12.30 4.00
N ALA A 2 21.97 -13.18 3.01
CA ALA A 2 21.62 -12.90 1.61
C ALA A 2 20.11 -12.82 1.50
N GLY A 3 19.59 -11.70 1.04
CA GLY A 3 18.17 -11.53 0.77
C GLY A 3 17.75 -12.47 -0.36
N GLU A 4 16.85 -13.39 -0.07
CA GLU A 4 16.17 -14.15 -1.11
C GLU A 4 15.47 -13.16 -2.04
N THR A 5 15.88 -13.18 -3.31
CA THR A 5 15.15 -12.50 -4.37
C THR A 5 13.85 -13.27 -4.61
N VAL A 6 12.77 -12.82 -4.00
CA VAL A 6 11.44 -13.27 -4.38
C VAL A 6 11.25 -12.86 -5.84
N PRO A 7 10.91 -13.78 -6.76
CA PRO A 7 10.66 -13.41 -8.15
C PRO A 7 9.54 -12.38 -8.17
N CYS A 8 9.77 -11.25 -8.83
CA CYS A 8 8.77 -10.20 -9.03
C CYS A 8 7.52 -10.82 -9.65
N GLY A 9 6.39 -10.73 -8.95
CA GLY A 9 5.18 -11.53 -9.13
C GLY A 9 4.71 -11.67 -10.58
N ASP A 10 4.47 -12.89 -10.99
CA ASP A 10 3.94 -13.29 -12.31
C ASP A 10 2.56 -12.70 -12.66
N GLY A 11 1.93 -11.97 -11.72
CA GLY A 11 0.61 -11.36 -11.89
C GLY A 11 0.60 -9.93 -12.45
N MET A 12 1.76 -9.26 -12.55
CA MET A 12 1.80 -7.88 -13.03
C MET A 12 1.85 -7.81 -14.55
N THR A 13 0.92 -7.07 -15.16
CA THR A 13 1.00 -6.83 -16.62
C THR A 13 2.22 -5.99 -16.97
N GLU A 14 2.74 -6.15 -18.18
CA GLU A 14 3.87 -5.35 -18.69
C GLU A 14 3.57 -3.85 -18.67
N GLY A 15 2.32 -3.45 -18.91
CA GLY A 15 1.88 -2.05 -18.82
C GLY A 15 2.06 -1.48 -17.40
N VAL A 16 1.54 -2.19 -16.39
CA VAL A 16 1.66 -1.76 -14.98
C VAL A 16 3.13 -1.76 -14.54
N ARG A 17 3.91 -2.76 -14.95
CA ARG A 17 5.34 -2.83 -14.64
C ARG A 17 6.11 -1.63 -15.18
N ARG A 18 5.90 -1.28 -16.45
CA ARG A 18 6.55 -0.12 -17.08
C ARG A 18 6.11 1.21 -16.46
N ALA A 19 4.82 1.36 -16.17
CA ALA A 19 4.30 2.55 -15.51
C ALA A 19 4.87 2.71 -14.09
N LEU A 20 4.94 1.61 -13.31
CA LEU A 20 5.55 1.63 -11.99
C LEU A 20 7.04 1.99 -12.07
N SER A 21 7.79 1.42 -13.02
CA SER A 21 9.20 1.74 -13.24
C SER A 21 9.40 3.23 -13.51
N ALA A 22 8.61 3.81 -14.41
CA ALA A 22 8.67 5.24 -14.72
C ALA A 22 8.34 6.10 -13.49
N CYS A 23 7.29 5.77 -12.74
CA CYS A 23 6.94 6.47 -11.51
C CYS A 23 8.06 6.41 -10.47
N VAL A 24 8.58 5.22 -10.20
CA VAL A 24 9.65 5.00 -9.21
C VAL A 24 10.91 5.78 -9.56
N GLN A 25 11.31 5.77 -10.83
CA GLN A 25 12.45 6.55 -11.33
C GLN A 25 12.28 8.05 -11.07
N ALA A 26 11.07 8.58 -11.25
CA ALA A 26 10.80 10.01 -11.08
C ALA A 26 10.69 10.42 -9.61
N ILE A 27 10.07 9.58 -8.76
CA ILE A 27 9.74 9.97 -7.37
C ILE A 27 10.86 9.70 -6.38
N ILE A 28 11.67 8.64 -6.53
CA ILE A 28 12.72 8.30 -5.56
C ILE A 28 13.66 9.48 -5.26
N PRO A 29 14.24 10.17 -6.25
CA PRO A 29 15.18 11.25 -5.96
C PRO A 29 14.55 12.45 -5.25
N THR A 30 13.28 12.73 -5.54
CA THR A 30 12.56 13.86 -4.95
C THR A 30 12.08 13.56 -3.54
N MET A 31 11.54 12.36 -3.31
CA MET A 31 11.10 11.92 -1.99
C MET A 31 12.28 11.76 -1.03
N PHE A 32 13.39 11.22 -1.50
CA PHE A 32 14.62 11.10 -0.71
C PHE A 32 15.16 12.48 -0.28
N ARG A 33 15.26 13.43 -1.20
CA ARG A 33 15.71 14.81 -0.89
C ARG A 33 14.78 15.53 0.07
N ALA A 34 13.49 15.31 -0.06
CA ALA A 34 12.47 15.92 0.80
C ALA A 34 12.28 15.17 2.13
N GLN A 35 12.94 14.03 2.31
CA GLN A 35 12.80 13.15 3.48
C GLN A 35 11.33 12.77 3.76
N GLN A 36 10.55 12.56 2.69
CA GLN A 36 9.15 12.16 2.82
C GLN A 36 9.01 10.64 2.71
N PRO A 37 8.32 9.99 3.68
CA PRO A 37 8.01 8.58 3.59
C PRO A 37 6.95 8.33 2.51
N TRP A 38 7.04 7.18 1.87
CA TRP A 38 6.04 6.73 0.91
C TRP A 38 6.07 5.20 0.79
N ALA A 39 5.01 4.63 0.23
CA ALA A 39 4.98 3.22 -0.11
C ALA A 39 4.02 2.95 -1.28
N VAL A 40 4.28 1.89 -2.02
CA VAL A 40 3.27 1.27 -2.88
C VAL A 40 2.30 0.50 -1.99
N MET A 41 1.00 0.60 -2.26
CA MET A 41 -0.03 -0.14 -1.53
C MET A 41 -1.00 -0.84 -2.50
N GLY A 42 -2.05 -1.44 -1.96
CA GLY A 42 -3.10 -2.07 -2.75
C GLY A 42 -2.67 -3.33 -3.48
N SER A 43 -3.33 -3.63 -4.60
CA SER A 43 -3.09 -4.86 -5.37
C SER A 43 -1.68 -4.92 -5.97
N THR A 44 -1.13 -3.79 -6.40
CA THR A 44 0.24 -3.70 -6.90
C THR A 44 1.25 -4.10 -5.82
N ALA A 45 1.10 -3.61 -4.59
CA ALA A 45 1.96 -4.00 -3.47
C ALA A 45 1.81 -5.47 -3.09
N SER A 46 0.61 -6.03 -3.19
CA SER A 46 0.37 -7.46 -2.93
C SER A 46 1.11 -8.35 -3.94
N VAL A 47 1.01 -8.02 -5.23
CA VAL A 47 1.70 -8.76 -6.30
C VAL A 47 3.21 -8.64 -6.19
N LEU A 48 3.73 -7.46 -5.87
CA LEU A 48 5.16 -7.25 -5.64
C LEU A 48 5.71 -8.12 -4.50
N GLN A 49 4.87 -8.45 -3.52
CA GLN A 49 5.23 -9.31 -2.39
C GLN A 49 4.96 -10.81 -2.65
N GLY A 50 4.51 -11.16 -3.86
CA GLY A 50 4.35 -12.55 -4.27
C GLY A 50 2.94 -13.12 -4.14
N ILE A 51 1.92 -12.32 -3.79
CA ILE A 51 0.54 -12.79 -3.76
C ILE A 51 0.13 -13.22 -5.17
N PRO A 52 -0.24 -14.50 -5.39
CA PRO A 52 -0.64 -14.99 -6.68
C PRO A 52 -2.05 -14.53 -7.08
N ASN A 53 -2.38 -14.69 -8.35
CA ASN A 53 -3.73 -14.52 -8.91
C ASN A 53 -4.32 -13.10 -8.81
N TYR A 54 -3.51 -12.09 -8.54
CA TYR A 54 -3.89 -10.70 -8.69
C TYR A 54 -3.32 -10.12 -9.98
N THR A 55 -4.18 -9.37 -10.68
CA THR A 55 -3.74 -8.52 -11.80
C THR A 55 -4.07 -7.08 -11.43
N PRO A 56 -3.08 -6.29 -10.97
CA PRO A 56 -3.32 -4.92 -10.58
C PRO A 56 -3.82 -4.10 -11.78
N PRO A 57 -4.94 -3.39 -11.66
CA PRO A 57 -5.42 -2.51 -12.72
C PRO A 57 -4.77 -1.12 -12.67
N ASP A 58 -4.18 -0.77 -11.54
CA ASP A 58 -3.68 0.56 -11.20
C ASP A 58 -2.51 0.50 -10.23
N ILE A 59 -1.90 1.64 -9.97
CA ILE A 59 -0.82 1.82 -9.02
C ILE A 59 -1.28 2.76 -7.92
N ASP A 60 -1.28 2.29 -6.68
CA ASP A 60 -1.63 3.06 -5.49
C ASP A 60 -0.35 3.48 -4.75
N LEU A 61 -0.13 4.79 -4.60
CA LEU A 61 0.99 5.37 -3.86
C LEU A 61 0.47 6.12 -2.64
N VAL A 62 0.95 5.75 -1.47
CA VAL A 62 0.58 6.39 -0.21
C VAL A 62 1.78 7.13 0.38
N THR A 63 1.52 8.30 0.97
CA THR A 63 2.56 9.17 1.54
C THR A 63 1.93 10.17 2.51
N THR A 64 2.72 11.12 3.01
CA THR A 64 2.23 12.28 3.75
C THR A 64 1.58 13.29 2.81
N ARG A 65 0.87 14.27 3.36
CA ARG A 65 0.34 15.43 2.62
C ARG A 65 1.42 16.06 1.74
N ASP A 66 2.53 16.46 2.34
CA ASP A 66 3.60 17.17 1.61
C ASP A 66 4.25 16.27 0.56
N GLY A 67 4.42 14.99 0.88
CA GLY A 67 4.86 13.97 -0.06
C GLY A 67 3.95 13.85 -1.28
N ALA A 68 2.63 13.95 -1.13
CA ALA A 68 1.69 13.86 -2.24
C ALA A 68 1.86 15.01 -3.24
N TYR A 69 2.07 16.24 -2.76
CA TYR A 69 2.34 17.37 -3.64
C TYR A 69 3.69 17.26 -4.34
N ILE A 70 4.73 16.75 -3.67
CA ILE A 70 6.04 16.49 -4.26
C ILE A 70 5.92 15.40 -5.35
N MET A 71 5.23 14.30 -5.07
CA MET A 71 4.97 13.24 -6.05
C MET A 71 4.21 13.76 -7.26
N SER A 72 3.18 14.59 -7.03
CA SER A 72 2.40 15.23 -8.11
C SER A 72 3.29 15.96 -9.10
N GLY A 73 4.26 16.71 -8.60
CA GLY A 73 5.24 17.41 -9.45
C GLY A 73 6.12 16.46 -10.26
N SER A 74 6.51 15.32 -9.68
CA SER A 74 7.37 14.34 -10.33
C SER A 74 6.63 13.49 -11.36
N ILE A 75 5.44 13.02 -11.03
CA ILE A 75 4.62 12.13 -11.89
C ILE A 75 3.94 12.92 -13.00
N GLY A 76 3.51 14.15 -12.75
CA GLY A 76 2.82 14.99 -13.73
C GLY A 76 3.61 15.26 -15.01
N GLY A 77 4.94 15.07 -14.98
CA GLY A 77 5.80 15.15 -16.17
C GLY A 77 5.89 13.86 -16.99
N LEU A 78 5.35 12.73 -16.50
CA LEU A 78 5.45 11.42 -17.14
C LEU A 78 4.27 11.08 -18.06
N GLY A 79 3.14 11.76 -17.88
CA GLY A 79 1.91 11.47 -18.61
C GLY A 79 0.82 12.50 -18.37
N ALA A 80 -0.43 12.10 -18.46
CA ALA A 80 -1.54 13.01 -18.26
C ALA A 80 -1.89 13.17 -16.77
N THR A 81 -2.12 14.41 -16.34
CA THR A 81 -2.73 14.68 -15.04
C THR A 81 -4.26 14.65 -15.18
N VAL A 82 -4.88 13.59 -14.71
CA VAL A 82 -6.35 13.44 -14.73
C VAL A 82 -6.98 14.27 -13.62
N ARG A 83 -6.37 14.26 -12.43
CA ARG A 83 -6.78 15.07 -11.28
C ARG A 83 -5.55 15.52 -10.52
N GLN A 84 -5.38 16.84 -10.36
CA GLN A 84 -4.31 17.40 -9.52
C GLN A 84 -4.49 16.99 -8.07
N VAL A 85 -3.38 16.80 -7.35
CA VAL A 85 -3.41 16.56 -5.92
C VAL A 85 -4.08 17.75 -5.22
N SER A 86 -5.14 17.47 -4.51
CA SER A 86 -5.87 18.43 -3.69
C SER A 86 -6.54 17.72 -2.52
N TYR A 87 -6.90 18.48 -1.49
CA TYR A 87 -7.70 17.93 -0.39
C TYR A 87 -9.03 17.39 -0.92
N SER A 88 -9.35 16.19 -0.53
CA SER A 88 -10.57 15.47 -0.91
C SER A 88 -11.17 14.82 0.33
N GLU A 89 -12.45 15.05 0.54
CA GLU A 89 -13.21 14.52 1.66
C GLU A 89 -14.53 13.93 1.20
N SER A 90 -14.87 12.82 1.78
CA SER A 90 -16.16 12.15 1.70
C SER A 90 -16.48 11.50 3.04
N ASP A 91 -17.67 10.95 3.20
CA ASP A 91 -18.06 10.22 4.41
C ASP A 91 -17.10 9.09 4.76
N ARG A 92 -16.46 8.52 3.75
CA ARG A 92 -15.60 7.35 3.88
C ARG A 92 -14.11 7.66 3.80
N TYR A 93 -13.71 8.65 3.02
CA TYR A 93 -12.30 8.93 2.72
C TYR A 93 -11.96 10.38 2.93
N THR A 94 -10.79 10.61 3.52
CA THR A 94 -10.14 11.92 3.54
C THR A 94 -8.71 11.74 3.07
N SER A 95 -8.24 12.56 2.12
CA SER A 95 -6.87 12.47 1.62
C SER A 95 -6.50 13.72 0.82
N HIS A 96 -5.21 14.02 0.70
CA HIS A 96 -4.67 14.84 -0.38
C HIS A 96 -4.50 13.93 -1.60
N PHE A 97 -5.49 13.94 -2.48
CA PHE A 97 -5.68 12.92 -3.52
C PHE A 97 -5.47 13.45 -4.92
N GLY A 98 -4.71 12.73 -5.73
CA GLY A 98 -4.49 13.00 -7.15
C GLY A 98 -4.58 11.73 -8.01
N ILE A 99 -4.89 11.90 -9.29
CA ILE A 99 -4.95 10.82 -10.29
C ILE A 99 -4.13 11.24 -11.50
N PHE A 100 -3.26 10.34 -11.92
CA PHE A 100 -2.40 10.49 -13.09
C PHE A 100 -2.61 9.28 -14.00
N GLU A 101 -2.32 9.47 -15.28
CA GLU A 101 -2.24 8.39 -16.26
C GLU A 101 -0.81 8.34 -16.79
N VAL A 102 -0.10 7.25 -16.52
CA VAL A 102 1.28 7.03 -16.94
C VAL A 102 1.32 5.78 -17.79
N LEU A 103 1.68 5.91 -19.07
CA LEU A 103 1.72 4.78 -20.03
C LEU A 103 0.39 3.98 -20.04
N ASP A 104 -0.72 4.68 -20.11
CA ASP A 104 -2.10 4.14 -20.11
C ASP A 104 -2.49 3.40 -18.81
N VAL A 105 -1.74 3.60 -17.73
CA VAL A 105 -2.02 3.04 -16.42
C VAL A 105 -2.41 4.15 -15.44
N LYS A 106 -3.51 3.95 -14.73
CA LYS A 106 -3.94 4.85 -13.66
C LYS A 106 -2.98 4.77 -12.48
N VAL A 107 -2.53 5.93 -12.00
CA VAL A 107 -1.71 6.08 -10.80
C VAL A 107 -2.43 6.99 -9.82
N GLU A 108 -2.72 6.48 -8.65
CA GLU A 108 -3.35 7.24 -7.56
C GLU A 108 -2.30 7.63 -6.53
N VAL A 109 -2.28 8.91 -6.15
CA VAL A 109 -1.42 9.45 -5.10
C VAL A 109 -2.29 9.89 -3.94
N MET A 110 -2.03 9.35 -2.76
CA MET A 110 -2.81 9.57 -1.54
C MET A 110 -1.92 10.05 -0.41
N GLY A 111 -2.05 11.32 -0.05
CA GLY A 111 -1.38 11.92 1.11
C GLY A 111 -2.30 11.99 2.31
N ASP A 112 -1.80 11.64 3.49
CA ASP A 112 -2.56 11.62 4.75
C ASP A 112 -3.92 10.93 4.58
N LEU A 113 -3.89 9.73 3.97
CA LEU A 113 -5.11 8.97 3.72
C LEU A 113 -5.73 8.48 5.02
N VAL A 114 -6.98 8.87 5.25
CA VAL A 114 -7.83 8.30 6.30
C VAL A 114 -9.01 7.59 5.66
N ILE A 115 -9.25 6.35 6.05
CA ILE A 115 -10.39 5.54 5.60
C ILE A 115 -11.28 5.28 6.80
N ARG A 116 -12.56 5.68 6.73
CA ARG A 116 -13.56 5.49 7.78
C ARG A 116 -14.62 4.50 7.33
N VAL A 117 -14.94 3.57 8.18
CA VAL A 117 -16.04 2.62 8.01
C VAL A 117 -16.75 2.40 9.34
N ALA A 118 -17.91 1.72 9.32
CA ALA A 118 -18.69 1.50 10.54
C ALA A 118 -17.92 0.73 11.64
N ASP A 119 -16.94 -0.08 11.28
CA ASP A 119 -16.16 -0.92 12.20
C ASP A 119 -14.77 -0.34 12.50
N GLY A 120 -14.56 0.94 12.27
CA GLY A 120 -13.31 1.61 12.60
C GLY A 120 -12.75 2.50 11.50
N HIS A 121 -11.48 2.86 11.62
CA HIS A 121 -10.79 3.64 10.60
C HIS A 121 -9.31 3.28 10.51
N ILE A 122 -8.71 3.64 9.39
CA ILE A 122 -7.27 3.58 9.12
C ILE A 122 -6.80 5.01 8.91
N ASP A 123 -5.74 5.40 9.61
CA ASP A 123 -5.00 6.64 9.37
C ASP A 123 -3.57 6.29 8.95
N THR A 124 -3.24 6.53 7.68
CA THR A 124 -1.93 6.17 7.15
C THR A 124 -0.81 7.03 7.73
N THR A 125 -1.09 8.25 8.20
CA THR A 125 -0.09 9.11 8.85
C THR A 125 0.36 8.51 10.18
N GLU A 126 -0.60 8.08 11.01
CA GLU A 126 -0.27 7.37 12.25
C GLU A 126 0.47 6.07 11.96
N HIS A 127 0.07 5.37 10.89
CA HIS A 127 0.68 4.10 10.52
C HIS A 127 2.11 4.26 9.99
N PHE A 128 2.41 5.26 9.18
CA PHE A 128 3.79 5.54 8.76
C PHE A 128 4.73 5.75 9.95
N ALA A 129 4.27 6.42 11.00
CA ALA A 129 5.05 6.59 12.22
C ALA A 129 5.31 5.27 12.96
N ARG A 130 4.36 4.30 12.89
CA ARG A 130 4.45 3.01 13.57
C ARG A 130 5.17 1.93 12.78
N TRP A 131 5.10 1.96 11.46
CA TRP A 131 5.65 0.90 10.60
C TRP A 131 6.72 1.39 9.62
N SER A 132 7.36 2.51 9.92
CA SER A 132 8.52 2.97 9.15
C SER A 132 9.65 1.92 9.11
N ASP A 133 9.79 1.11 10.17
CA ASP A 133 10.70 -0.03 10.26
C ASP A 133 10.11 -1.35 9.71
N LYS A 134 8.82 -1.38 9.40
CA LYS A 134 8.10 -2.55 8.86
C LYS A 134 7.80 -2.44 7.37
N VAL A 135 7.95 -1.27 6.78
CA VAL A 135 7.89 -1.11 5.33
C VAL A 135 8.92 -2.01 4.68
N ARG A 136 8.46 -2.89 3.80
CA ARG A 136 9.37 -3.78 3.07
C ARG A 136 10.01 -3.03 1.92
N LEU A 137 11.34 -3.02 1.88
CA LEU A 137 12.09 -2.55 0.73
C LEU A 137 12.27 -3.73 -0.23
N LEU A 138 11.52 -3.73 -1.33
CA LEU A 138 11.60 -4.77 -2.34
C LEU A 138 12.51 -4.33 -3.49
N HIS A 139 13.29 -5.29 -3.99
CA HIS A 139 14.05 -5.09 -5.22
C HIS A 139 13.09 -5.16 -6.42
N PHE A 140 12.98 -4.05 -7.14
CA PHE A 140 12.18 -3.93 -8.35
C PHE A 140 13.05 -3.30 -9.45
N GLU A 141 13.39 -4.07 -10.46
CA GLU A 141 14.39 -3.70 -11.48
C GLU A 141 15.71 -3.26 -10.82
N GLN A 142 16.14 -2.02 -11.04
CA GLN A 142 17.35 -1.45 -10.40
C GLN A 142 17.06 -0.67 -9.11
N TYR A 143 15.82 -0.65 -8.63
CA TYR A 143 15.39 0.16 -7.50
C TYR A 143 15.05 -0.71 -6.27
N HIS A 144 15.16 -0.11 -5.11
CA HIS A 144 14.53 -0.60 -3.88
C HIS A 144 13.32 0.28 -3.60
N ILE A 145 12.13 -0.31 -3.66
CA ILE A 145 10.87 0.40 -3.49
C ILE A 145 10.21 0.01 -2.18
N PRO A 146 9.70 0.99 -1.42
CA PRO A 146 8.95 0.72 -0.21
C PRO A 146 7.56 0.21 -0.55
N VAL A 147 7.15 -0.87 0.11
CA VAL A 147 5.82 -1.50 -0.06
C VAL A 147 5.14 -1.63 1.29
N ALA A 148 3.84 -1.37 1.33
CA ALA A 148 3.03 -1.55 2.53
C ALA A 148 3.04 -3.03 2.96
N PRO A 149 3.30 -3.34 4.25
CA PRO A 149 3.35 -4.71 4.75
C PRO A 149 2.06 -5.47 4.50
N LEU A 150 2.15 -6.78 4.21
CA LEU A 150 0.97 -7.61 3.97
C LEU A 150 0.09 -7.74 5.21
N GLU A 151 0.67 -7.75 6.39
CA GLU A 151 -0.06 -7.77 7.67
C GLU A 151 -0.99 -6.55 7.79
N TRP A 152 -0.48 -5.35 7.46
CA TRP A 152 -1.28 -4.14 7.43
C TRP A 152 -2.35 -4.19 6.33
N GLN A 153 -2.00 -4.68 5.14
CA GLN A 153 -2.95 -4.82 4.04
C GLN A 153 -4.05 -5.84 4.36
N LEU A 154 -3.76 -6.90 5.12
CA LEU A 154 -4.75 -7.84 5.62
C LEU A 154 -5.79 -7.12 6.48
N VAL A 155 -5.34 -6.42 7.53
CA VAL A 155 -6.23 -5.65 8.43
C VAL A 155 -7.06 -4.65 7.63
N ALA A 156 -6.42 -3.90 6.71
CA ALA A 156 -7.08 -2.92 5.87
C ALA A 156 -8.17 -3.55 4.96
N ASN A 157 -7.90 -4.72 4.36
CA ASN A 157 -8.87 -5.37 3.50
C ASN A 157 -10.03 -6.01 4.29
N VAL A 158 -9.80 -6.52 5.49
CA VAL A 158 -10.88 -6.98 6.39
C VAL A 158 -11.76 -5.80 6.79
N LEU A 159 -11.17 -4.69 7.24
CA LEU A 159 -11.89 -3.47 7.60
C LEU A 159 -12.74 -2.95 6.42
N LEU A 160 -12.19 -2.97 5.21
CA LEU A 160 -12.85 -2.55 3.97
C LEU A 160 -13.86 -3.56 3.44
N ARG A 161 -14.01 -4.72 4.09
CA ARG A 161 -14.90 -5.83 3.69
C ARG A 161 -14.61 -6.31 2.27
N ARG A 162 -13.34 -6.62 2.00
CA ARG A 162 -12.86 -7.20 0.74
C ARG A 162 -12.41 -8.64 0.95
N PRO A 163 -13.37 -9.60 1.12
CA PRO A 163 -13.07 -10.96 1.56
C PRO A 163 -12.11 -11.69 0.62
N GLU A 164 -12.27 -11.54 -0.69
CA GLU A 164 -11.38 -12.20 -1.67
C GLU A 164 -9.92 -11.78 -1.50
N ARG A 165 -9.69 -10.47 -1.22
CA ARG A 165 -8.34 -9.95 -0.99
C ARG A 165 -7.79 -10.35 0.37
N SER A 166 -8.60 -10.24 1.42
CA SER A 166 -8.15 -10.61 2.77
C SER A 166 -7.84 -12.11 2.88
N THR A 167 -8.67 -12.98 2.28
CA THR A 167 -8.39 -14.43 2.26
C THR A 167 -7.08 -14.73 1.54
N GLY A 168 -6.88 -14.19 0.33
CA GLY A 168 -5.64 -14.44 -0.41
C GLY A 168 -4.37 -13.94 0.30
N ILE A 169 -4.48 -12.81 1.05
CA ILE A 169 -3.35 -12.32 1.86
C ILE A 169 -3.14 -13.23 3.09
N ALA A 170 -4.21 -13.63 3.79
CA ALA A 170 -4.11 -14.48 4.96
C ALA A 170 -3.49 -15.85 4.62
N ASP A 171 -3.99 -16.51 3.57
CA ASP A 171 -3.45 -17.78 3.09
C ASP A 171 -1.94 -17.67 2.76
N PHE A 172 -1.56 -16.60 2.05
CA PHE A 172 -0.16 -16.37 1.72
C PHE A 172 0.71 -16.15 2.96
N LEU A 173 0.24 -15.38 3.93
CA LEU A 173 0.95 -15.13 5.19
C LEU A 173 1.10 -16.40 6.03
N LEU A 174 0.08 -17.26 6.06
CA LEU A 174 0.15 -18.54 6.76
C LEU A 174 1.16 -19.50 6.11
N ASP A 175 1.21 -19.53 4.78
CA ASP A 175 2.11 -20.41 4.02
C ASP A 175 3.58 -19.96 4.03
N HIS A 176 3.82 -18.62 4.01
CA HIS A 176 5.17 -18.05 3.83
C HIS A 176 5.74 -17.41 5.09
N GLY A 177 4.94 -17.32 6.14
CA GLY A 177 5.30 -16.67 7.39
C GLY A 177 4.98 -15.18 7.42
N TYR A 178 4.83 -14.63 8.62
CA TYR A 178 4.48 -13.23 8.87
C TYR A 178 5.10 -12.73 10.19
N ASP A 179 5.15 -11.42 10.38
CA ASP A 179 5.57 -10.79 11.64
C ASP A 179 4.38 -10.79 12.62
N ARG A 180 4.24 -11.90 13.39
CA ARG A 180 3.15 -12.05 14.37
C ARG A 180 3.11 -10.91 15.39
N PRO A 181 4.22 -10.47 16.01
CA PRO A 181 4.21 -9.32 16.92
C PRO A 181 3.70 -8.05 16.27
N PHE A 182 4.05 -7.81 15.02
CA PHE A 182 3.54 -6.65 14.27
C PHE A 182 2.04 -6.75 14.00
N LEU A 183 1.56 -7.91 13.54
CA LEU A 183 0.13 -8.13 13.33
C LEU A 183 -0.67 -7.94 14.62
N GLU A 184 -0.20 -8.51 15.73
CA GLU A 184 -0.85 -8.34 17.03
C GLU A 184 -0.88 -6.86 17.47
N ALA A 185 0.20 -6.11 17.23
CA ALA A 185 0.25 -4.68 17.51
C ALA A 185 -0.76 -3.88 16.66
N LEU A 186 -0.98 -4.28 15.39
CA LEU A 186 -2.02 -3.70 14.55
C LEU A 186 -3.42 -3.99 15.11
N LEU A 187 -3.66 -5.21 15.59
CA LEU A 187 -4.96 -5.61 16.15
C LEU A 187 -5.27 -4.94 17.51
N GLN A 188 -4.25 -4.45 18.22
CA GLN A 188 -4.42 -3.66 19.45
C GLN A 188 -4.74 -2.19 19.17
N ASP A 189 -4.77 -1.76 17.91
CA ASP A 189 -5.13 -0.40 17.59
C ASP A 189 -6.60 -0.14 17.90
N LYS A 190 -6.83 0.82 18.82
CA LYS A 190 -8.17 1.24 19.26
C LYS A 190 -9.09 1.74 18.13
N ASN A 191 -8.50 2.02 16.97
CA ASN A 191 -9.21 2.49 15.80
C ASN A 191 -9.86 1.34 15.00
N HIS A 192 -9.54 0.09 15.34
CA HIS A 192 -10.16 -1.09 14.74
C HIS A 192 -11.29 -1.61 15.64
N GLY A 193 -12.46 -1.84 15.04
CA GLY A 193 -13.61 -2.40 15.75
C GLY A 193 -13.43 -3.90 16.04
N GLU A 194 -14.19 -4.39 17.01
CA GLU A 194 -14.14 -5.79 17.47
C GLU A 194 -14.30 -6.81 16.34
N ARG A 195 -15.20 -6.53 15.41
CA ARG A 195 -15.43 -7.41 14.25
C ARG A 195 -14.18 -7.56 13.39
N THR A 196 -13.50 -6.47 13.08
CA THR A 196 -12.25 -6.52 12.28
C THR A 196 -11.20 -7.34 13.01
N VAL A 197 -11.00 -7.09 14.30
CA VAL A 197 -10.03 -7.81 15.14
C VAL A 197 -10.34 -9.30 15.17
N THR A 198 -11.60 -9.67 15.47
CA THR A 198 -12.04 -11.07 15.52
C THR A 198 -11.84 -11.76 14.17
N THR A 199 -12.27 -11.12 13.07
CA THR A 199 -12.11 -11.71 11.74
C THR A 199 -10.65 -11.97 11.37
N VAL A 200 -9.74 -11.03 11.66
CA VAL A 200 -8.30 -11.24 11.38
C VAL A 200 -7.74 -12.35 12.26
N ARG A 201 -8.11 -12.42 13.55
CA ARG A 201 -7.68 -13.51 14.45
C ARG A 201 -8.12 -14.87 13.95
N GLU A 202 -9.38 -15.02 13.54
CA GLU A 202 -9.91 -16.25 12.95
C GLU A 202 -9.15 -16.63 11.68
N MET A 203 -8.93 -15.69 10.75
CA MET A 203 -8.23 -15.95 9.49
C MET A 203 -6.78 -16.38 9.71
N MET A 204 -6.11 -15.84 10.73
CA MET A 204 -4.69 -16.07 11.02
C MET A 204 -4.48 -17.15 12.09
N HIS A 205 -5.54 -17.83 12.54
CA HIS A 205 -5.50 -18.86 13.60
C HIS A 205 -4.79 -18.34 14.87
N LEU A 206 -5.06 -17.09 15.24
CA LEU A 206 -4.56 -16.49 16.47
C LEU A 206 -5.54 -16.83 17.58
N ASP A 207 -5.18 -17.82 18.39
CA ASP A 207 -5.94 -18.15 19.60
C ASP A 207 -5.93 -16.95 20.56
N ASP A 208 -7.00 -16.81 21.34
CA ASP A 208 -7.17 -15.79 22.36
C ASP A 208 -6.16 -15.90 23.50
#